data_fab37d6bfcf878510eee6d6b20de1a3a
#
_entry.id   fab37d6bfcf878510eee6d6b20de1a3a
#
_cell.length_a   1.000
_cell.length_b   1.000
_cell.length_c   1.000
_cell.angle_alpha   90.00
_cell.angle_beta   90.00
_cell.angle_gamma   90.00
#
_symmetry.space_group_name_H-M   'P 1'
#
loop_
_entity.id
_entity.type
_entity.pdbx_description
1 polymer ?
#
loop_
_entity_poly.entity_id
_entity_poly.type
_entity_poly.pdbx_seq_one_letter_code
_entity_poly.pdbx_strand_id
1 'polypeptide(L)'
;MERLDNSKLKSCPLQQHIVDEISRGRDIAIVGGPGTGKTVLAMSGMGLDSNKKQILLTYSNPLSSMIKGCNVKSNTMHSFCWNLGKEMELKLGDFKDEYADGEIIDANALRQVINREYGYVGGCGWPQWKNLTTAYNRLSDEDKKGIRYNDIFVDEGQDLPDEAFRFLRLIADHLIVTFDDAQEVGKEKDTDSKKLMREAGADCNRILRELSLETSFYDLIDNFRNTLAIERVAKLFYNNYGSNDFSLRVETAKRAQGSKPKVLFSELNQKLFDDIADSAYQSNKQVGIIIPDIETFKKAKEFLVNTVAYVFFDEARLFYKCGEESNMNNSNDLNQTGVFLVTYQTSKGMEFDDVYLLDCQKNNLQSPADKNRFYVAATRAKETLTFVFDCEYNQSYPVLDIIKKNEEYFDILREV
;
A
#
# COMPACT_ATOMS: atom_id res chain seq x y z
N MET A 1 -13.93 3.14 6.51
CA MET A 1 -13.43 4.53 6.41
C MET A 1 -14.60 5.45 6.64
N GLU A 2 -14.64 6.16 7.76
CA GLU A 2 -15.58 7.26 7.94
C GLU A 2 -15.51 8.16 6.70
N ARG A 3 -16.66 8.64 6.21
CA ARG A 3 -16.72 9.65 5.16
C ARG A 3 -15.59 10.64 5.39
N LEU A 4 -14.81 10.93 4.33
CA LEU A 4 -13.75 11.93 4.38
C LEU A 4 -14.31 13.17 5.08
N ASP A 5 -14.04 13.25 6.37
CA ASP A 5 -14.52 14.35 7.17
C ASP A 5 -13.55 15.50 6.94
N ASN A 6 -13.90 16.37 5.99
CA ASN A 6 -13.18 17.60 5.72
C ASN A 6 -12.97 18.45 6.99
N SER A 7 -13.68 18.16 8.09
CA SER A 7 -13.46 18.82 9.38
C SER A 7 -12.11 18.41 10.00
N LYS A 8 -11.63 17.17 9.76
CA LYS A 8 -10.32 16.70 10.25
C LYS A 8 -9.16 17.35 9.49
N LEU A 9 -9.32 17.62 8.18
CA LEU A 9 -8.34 18.37 7.39
C LEU A 9 -8.22 19.83 7.85
N LYS A 10 -9.34 20.46 8.23
CA LYS A 10 -9.35 21.85 8.73
C LYS A 10 -8.56 22.02 10.04
N SER A 11 -8.27 20.94 10.75
CA SER A 11 -7.45 20.98 11.97
C SER A 11 -5.93 20.96 11.71
N CYS A 12 -5.50 20.71 10.47
CA CYS A 12 -4.09 20.68 10.09
C CYS A 12 -3.82 21.74 8.99
N PRO A 13 -3.26 22.90 9.34
CA PRO A 13 -3.02 23.99 8.38
C PRO A 13 -2.15 23.59 7.20
N LEU A 14 -1.13 22.76 7.41
CA LEU A 14 -0.26 22.28 6.32
C LEU A 14 -1.06 21.43 5.32
N GLN A 15 -1.88 20.50 5.81
CA GLN A 15 -2.69 19.64 4.95
C GLN A 15 -3.70 20.46 4.14
N GLN A 16 -4.35 21.47 4.76
CA GLN A 16 -5.23 22.36 4.05
C GLN A 16 -4.50 23.17 2.98
N HIS A 17 -3.31 23.69 3.29
CA HIS A 17 -2.46 24.40 2.32
C HIS A 17 -2.11 23.52 1.11
N ILE A 18 -1.76 22.25 1.33
CA ILE A 18 -1.47 21.30 0.25
C ILE A 18 -2.70 21.09 -0.66
N VAL A 19 -3.89 20.91 -0.06
CA VAL A 19 -5.15 20.78 -0.82
C VAL A 19 -5.42 22.02 -1.66
N ASP A 20 -5.18 23.21 -1.11
CA ASP A 20 -5.33 24.48 -1.84
C ASP A 20 -4.32 24.59 -3.01
N GLU A 21 -3.07 24.15 -2.84
CA GLU A 21 -2.07 24.12 -3.91
C GLU A 21 -2.43 23.11 -5.01
N ILE A 22 -2.98 21.93 -4.66
CA ILE A 22 -3.53 20.98 -5.64
C ILE A 22 -4.61 21.63 -6.49
N SER A 23 -5.52 22.41 -5.87
CA SER A 23 -6.61 23.07 -6.58
C SER A 23 -6.12 24.10 -7.61
N ARG A 24 -4.96 24.73 -7.35
CA ARG A 24 -4.33 25.71 -8.23
C ARG A 24 -3.67 25.12 -9.48
N GLY A 25 -3.61 23.78 -9.56
CA GLY A 25 -3.00 23.07 -10.69
C GLY A 25 -1.48 23.22 -10.69
N ARG A 26 -0.81 22.50 -9.81
CA ARG A 26 0.65 22.43 -9.70
C ARG A 26 1.12 21.01 -9.55
N ASP A 27 2.35 20.76 -9.95
CA ASP A 27 3.03 19.53 -9.60
C ASP A 27 3.38 19.55 -8.12
N ILE A 28 3.05 18.45 -7.41
CA ILE A 28 3.24 18.35 -5.98
C ILE A 28 3.86 17.02 -5.61
N ALA A 29 4.89 17.07 -4.79
CA ALA A 29 5.53 15.93 -4.17
C ALA A 29 5.26 15.95 -2.66
N ILE A 30 4.61 14.92 -2.15
CA ILE A 30 4.26 14.78 -0.74
C ILE A 30 4.97 13.57 -0.18
N VAL A 31 5.90 13.81 0.74
CA VAL A 31 6.59 12.76 1.45
C VAL A 31 6.03 12.63 2.87
N GLY A 32 5.98 11.44 3.40
CA GLY A 32 5.54 11.22 4.77
C GLY A 32 5.51 9.75 5.12
N GLY A 33 5.67 9.44 6.38
CA GLY A 33 5.60 8.09 6.88
C GLY A 33 4.19 7.49 6.96
N PRO A 34 4.07 6.31 7.56
CA PRO A 34 2.78 5.66 7.77
C PRO A 34 1.84 6.53 8.61
N GLY A 35 0.58 6.62 8.21
CA GLY A 35 -0.43 7.33 9.01
C GLY A 35 -0.39 8.85 8.94
N THR A 36 0.45 9.46 8.10
CA THR A 36 0.52 10.92 7.95
C THR A 36 -0.58 11.51 7.07
N GLY A 37 -1.44 10.68 6.48
CA GLY A 37 -2.60 11.13 5.72
C GLY A 37 -2.34 11.37 4.23
N LYS A 38 -1.24 10.88 3.65
CA LYS A 38 -0.90 11.03 2.22
C LYS A 38 -2.06 10.72 1.27
N THR A 39 -2.62 9.52 1.39
CA THR A 39 -3.75 9.08 0.54
C THR A 39 -5.00 9.94 0.76
N VAL A 40 -5.26 10.36 2.01
CA VAL A 40 -6.37 11.24 2.35
C VAL A 40 -6.21 12.61 1.68
N LEU A 41 -5.00 13.16 1.67
CA LEU A 41 -4.70 14.43 0.99
C LEU A 41 -4.91 14.31 -0.53
N ALA A 42 -4.39 13.24 -1.15
CA ALA A 42 -4.61 12.98 -2.56
C ALA A 42 -6.10 12.94 -2.90
N MET A 43 -6.89 12.19 -2.10
CA MET A 43 -8.34 12.10 -2.29
C MET A 43 -9.07 13.43 -2.06
N SER A 44 -8.63 14.23 -1.08
CA SER A 44 -9.26 15.52 -0.77
C SER A 44 -8.96 16.58 -1.83
N GLY A 45 -7.79 16.49 -2.48
CA GLY A 45 -7.44 17.34 -3.62
C GLY A 45 -8.22 16.98 -4.89
N MET A 46 -8.64 15.71 -5.02
CA MET A 46 -9.53 15.29 -6.10
C MET A 46 -10.97 15.72 -5.80
N GLY A 47 -11.71 16.06 -6.84
CA GLY A 47 -13.13 16.40 -6.69
C GLY A 47 -13.42 17.83 -6.24
N LEU A 48 -12.40 18.65 -6.02
CA LEU A 48 -12.58 20.08 -5.80
C LEU A 48 -13.06 20.79 -7.08
N ASP A 49 -12.69 20.25 -8.24
CA ASP A 49 -13.15 20.73 -9.55
C ASP A 49 -13.70 19.56 -10.37
N SER A 50 -15.02 19.49 -10.49
CA SER A 50 -15.71 18.44 -11.24
C SER A 50 -15.49 18.48 -12.76
N ASN A 51 -14.95 19.59 -13.30
CA ASN A 51 -14.65 19.75 -14.72
C ASN A 51 -13.29 19.15 -15.10
N LYS A 52 -12.43 18.85 -14.14
CA LYS A 52 -11.13 18.26 -14.39
C LYS A 52 -11.20 16.76 -14.60
N LYS A 53 -10.51 16.27 -15.63
CA LYS A 53 -10.26 14.83 -15.82
C LYS A 53 -9.14 14.39 -14.87
N GLN A 54 -9.50 13.78 -13.75
CA GLN A 54 -8.59 13.39 -12.68
C GLN A 54 -8.63 11.87 -12.46
N ILE A 55 -7.52 11.28 -12.02
CA ILE A 55 -7.42 9.87 -11.62
C ILE A 55 -6.41 9.69 -10.50
N LEU A 56 -6.72 8.81 -9.54
CA LEU A 56 -5.79 8.34 -8.51
C LEU A 56 -5.27 6.95 -8.89
N LEU A 57 -3.97 6.84 -9.03
CA LEU A 57 -3.26 5.60 -9.33
C LEU A 57 -2.64 5.04 -8.06
N THR A 58 -2.97 3.79 -7.74
CA THR A 58 -2.43 3.10 -6.57
C THR A 58 -1.66 1.85 -7.00
N TYR A 59 -0.75 1.39 -6.16
CA TYR A 59 -0.04 0.14 -6.41
C TYR A 59 -0.90 -1.09 -6.11
N SER A 60 -1.71 -1.07 -5.06
CA SER A 60 -2.43 -2.23 -4.56
C SER A 60 -3.93 -2.21 -4.90
N ASN A 61 -4.47 -3.39 -5.26
CA ASN A 61 -5.92 -3.58 -5.48
C ASN A 61 -6.76 -3.26 -4.22
N PRO A 62 -6.38 -3.67 -3.00
CA PRO A 62 -7.16 -3.36 -1.82
C PRO A 62 -7.37 -1.86 -1.62
N LEU A 63 -6.31 -1.06 -1.75
CA LEU A 63 -6.38 0.39 -1.59
C LEU A 63 -7.25 1.03 -2.67
N SER A 64 -7.04 0.67 -3.95
CA SER A 64 -7.88 1.14 -5.07
C SER A 64 -9.36 0.83 -4.82
N SER A 65 -9.65 -0.32 -4.28
CA SER A 65 -11.02 -0.77 -3.98
C SER A 65 -11.66 0.03 -2.83
N MET A 66 -10.92 0.33 -1.76
CA MET A 66 -11.39 1.19 -0.67
C MET A 66 -11.74 2.59 -1.17
N ILE A 67 -10.93 3.14 -2.06
CA ILE A 67 -11.06 4.49 -2.61
C ILE A 67 -12.30 4.60 -3.50
N LYS A 68 -12.60 3.58 -4.32
CA LYS A 68 -13.80 3.56 -5.17
C LYS A 68 -15.10 3.77 -4.39
N GLY A 69 -15.17 3.31 -3.14
CA GLY A 69 -16.29 3.56 -2.23
C GLY A 69 -16.48 5.04 -1.84
N CYS A 70 -15.49 5.90 -2.12
CA CYS A 70 -15.50 7.32 -1.76
C CYS A 70 -15.85 8.26 -2.94
N ASN A 71 -16.43 7.77 -4.03
CA ASN A 71 -16.73 8.54 -5.24
C ASN A 71 -15.52 9.16 -5.96
N VAL A 72 -14.32 8.62 -5.72
CA VAL A 72 -13.07 9.04 -6.36
C VAL A 72 -12.74 8.08 -7.50
N LYS A 73 -12.42 8.60 -8.70
CA LYS A 73 -11.96 7.79 -9.81
C LYS A 73 -10.56 7.25 -9.52
N SER A 74 -10.45 5.96 -9.26
CA SER A 74 -9.18 5.32 -8.96
C SER A 74 -8.98 4.04 -9.75
N ASN A 75 -7.71 3.72 -10.03
CA ASN A 75 -7.28 2.46 -10.63
C ASN A 75 -5.96 2.00 -10.01
N THR A 76 -5.69 0.68 -10.11
CA THR A 76 -4.30 0.26 -9.96
C THR A 76 -3.49 0.71 -11.18
N MET A 77 -2.20 0.94 -10.97
CA MET A 77 -1.29 1.31 -12.06
C MET A 77 -1.37 0.32 -13.25
N HIS A 78 -1.43 -0.97 -12.96
CA HIS A 78 -1.52 -2.01 -14.00
C HIS A 78 -2.83 -1.94 -14.79
N SER A 79 -3.97 -1.85 -14.10
CA SER A 79 -5.27 -1.73 -14.77
C SER A 79 -5.38 -0.44 -15.58
N PHE A 80 -4.77 0.63 -15.09
CA PHE A 80 -4.71 1.90 -15.80
C PHE A 80 -3.92 1.76 -17.11
N CYS A 81 -2.70 1.24 -17.05
CA CYS A 81 -1.85 1.08 -18.23
C CYS A 81 -2.46 0.12 -19.24
N TRP A 82 -3.10 -0.96 -18.79
CA TRP A 82 -3.78 -1.90 -19.66
C TRP A 82 -4.96 -1.24 -20.40
N ASN A 83 -5.80 -0.51 -19.68
CA ASN A 83 -6.95 0.19 -20.26
C ASN A 83 -6.49 1.29 -21.23
N LEU A 84 -5.44 2.02 -20.87
CA LEU A 84 -4.87 3.06 -21.70
C LEU A 84 -4.25 2.50 -22.98
N GLY A 85 -3.49 1.41 -22.87
CA GLY A 85 -2.96 0.68 -24.03
C GLY A 85 -4.05 0.24 -24.98
N LYS A 86 -5.14 -0.32 -24.45
CA LYS A 86 -6.32 -0.68 -25.24
C LYS A 86 -6.94 0.54 -25.95
N GLU A 87 -7.11 1.65 -25.24
CA GLU A 87 -7.66 2.87 -25.83
C GLU A 87 -6.76 3.40 -26.96
N MET A 88 -5.45 3.40 -26.76
CA MET A 88 -4.49 3.85 -27.77
C MET A 88 -4.49 2.96 -29.03
N GLU A 89 -4.49 1.64 -28.86
CA GLU A 89 -4.55 0.70 -30.01
C GLU A 89 -5.84 0.88 -30.84
N LEU A 90 -6.98 1.07 -30.16
CA LEU A 90 -8.25 1.33 -30.86
C LEU A 90 -8.22 2.66 -31.63
N LYS A 91 -7.53 3.68 -31.15
CA LYS A 91 -7.37 4.98 -31.82
C LYS A 91 -6.38 4.91 -32.98
N LEU A 92 -5.29 4.15 -32.83
CA LEU A 92 -4.32 3.93 -33.89
C LEU A 92 -4.91 3.18 -35.09
N GLY A 93 -6.00 2.43 -34.87
CA GLY A 93 -6.70 1.72 -35.94
C GLY A 93 -6.00 0.44 -36.38
N ASP A 94 -4.91 0.03 -35.71
CA ASP A 94 -4.15 -1.19 -36.04
C ASP A 94 -5.03 -2.46 -35.99
N PHE A 95 -6.22 -2.37 -35.38
CA PHE A 95 -7.26 -3.42 -35.38
C PHE A 95 -8.41 -3.20 -36.38
N LYS A 96 -8.50 -2.04 -37.02
CA LYS A 96 -9.59 -1.75 -37.95
C LYS A 96 -9.39 -2.36 -39.32
N ASP A 97 -8.15 -2.55 -39.75
CA ASP A 97 -7.82 -3.03 -41.09
C ASP A 97 -8.01 -4.54 -41.28
N GLU A 98 -8.02 -5.33 -40.20
CA GLU A 98 -8.33 -6.75 -40.23
C GLU A 98 -9.85 -7.07 -40.20
N TYR A 99 -10.71 -6.06 -39.89
CA TYR A 99 -12.15 -6.24 -39.66
C TYR A 99 -13.00 -5.18 -40.38
N ALA A 100 -12.70 -4.93 -41.64
CA ALA A 100 -13.36 -3.88 -42.46
C ALA A 100 -14.87 -4.03 -42.66
N ASP A 101 -15.51 -5.14 -42.27
CA ASP A 101 -16.93 -5.45 -42.52
C ASP A 101 -17.83 -5.35 -41.27
N GLY A 102 -17.44 -4.61 -40.22
CA GLY A 102 -18.34 -4.31 -39.10
C GLY A 102 -18.59 -5.45 -38.13
N GLU A 103 -17.83 -6.51 -38.19
CA GLU A 103 -17.91 -7.62 -37.23
C GLU A 103 -17.14 -7.32 -35.93
N ILE A 104 -17.69 -7.86 -34.85
CA ILE A 104 -17.25 -7.70 -33.46
C ILE A 104 -15.74 -8.03 -33.35
N ILE A 105 -14.95 -7.04 -32.95
CA ILE A 105 -13.53 -7.24 -32.57
C ILE A 105 -13.47 -8.44 -31.64
N ASP A 106 -12.70 -9.49 -32.00
CA ASP A 106 -12.46 -10.60 -31.10
C ASP A 106 -11.78 -10.08 -29.82
N ALA A 107 -12.59 -9.95 -28.77
CA ALA A 107 -12.15 -9.44 -27.48
C ALA A 107 -10.95 -10.23 -26.91
N ASN A 108 -10.81 -11.51 -27.28
CA ASN A 108 -9.70 -12.35 -26.88
C ASN A 108 -8.42 -12.02 -27.66
N ALA A 109 -8.51 -11.79 -28.97
CA ALA A 109 -7.37 -11.37 -29.78
C ALA A 109 -6.85 -10.00 -29.34
N LEU A 110 -7.72 -9.03 -29.16
CA LEU A 110 -7.36 -7.71 -28.60
C LEU A 110 -6.69 -7.85 -27.23
N ARG A 111 -7.28 -8.66 -26.32
CA ARG A 111 -6.69 -8.91 -25.00
C ARG A 111 -5.30 -9.52 -25.08
N GLN A 112 -5.06 -10.44 -26.01
CA GLN A 112 -3.74 -11.06 -26.20
C GLN A 112 -2.71 -10.02 -26.66
N VAL A 113 -3.07 -9.15 -27.61
CA VAL A 113 -2.17 -8.08 -28.09
C VAL A 113 -1.89 -7.08 -26.96
N ILE A 114 -2.90 -6.63 -26.25
CA ILE A 114 -2.69 -5.69 -25.13
C ILE A 114 -1.79 -6.31 -24.06
N ASN A 115 -1.99 -7.59 -23.72
CA ASN A 115 -1.12 -8.27 -22.76
C ASN A 115 0.32 -8.40 -23.27
N ARG A 116 0.52 -8.67 -24.57
CA ARG A 116 1.84 -8.80 -25.19
C ARG A 116 2.57 -7.46 -25.26
N GLU A 117 1.90 -6.41 -25.74
CA GLU A 117 2.51 -5.11 -26.02
C GLU A 117 2.62 -4.21 -24.78
N TYR A 118 1.63 -4.27 -23.87
CA TYR A 118 1.53 -3.34 -22.72
C TYR A 118 1.48 -4.05 -21.37
N GLY A 119 1.45 -5.38 -21.36
CA GLY A 119 1.41 -6.20 -20.17
C GLY A 119 2.72 -6.24 -19.41
N TYR A 120 2.88 -7.26 -18.59
CA TYR A 120 4.03 -7.42 -17.71
C TYR A 120 5.28 -7.90 -18.46
N VAL A 121 6.42 -7.31 -18.16
CA VAL A 121 7.73 -7.75 -18.66
C VAL A 121 8.32 -8.81 -17.72
N GLY A 122 8.57 -10.01 -18.26
CA GLY A 122 9.40 -11.02 -17.59
C GLY A 122 9.02 -11.39 -16.17
N GLY A 123 7.74 -11.35 -15.81
CA GLY A 123 7.27 -11.70 -14.46
C GLY A 123 7.59 -10.67 -13.37
N CYS A 124 8.13 -9.51 -13.70
CA CYS A 124 8.43 -8.46 -12.72
C CYS A 124 7.21 -7.61 -12.31
N GLY A 125 6.08 -7.80 -12.98
CA GLY A 125 4.85 -7.10 -12.63
C GLY A 125 4.74 -5.65 -13.12
N TRP A 126 5.66 -5.17 -13.97
CA TRP A 126 5.63 -3.81 -14.49
C TRP A 126 5.02 -3.74 -15.90
N PRO A 127 4.24 -2.69 -16.22
CA PRO A 127 3.82 -2.38 -17.58
C PRO A 127 5.01 -2.12 -18.50
N GLN A 128 4.79 -2.27 -19.80
CA GLN A 128 5.80 -1.97 -20.82
C GLN A 128 5.81 -0.46 -21.15
N TRP A 129 6.42 0.33 -20.29
CA TRP A 129 6.42 1.80 -20.39
C TRP A 129 6.91 2.33 -21.73
N LYS A 130 7.94 1.68 -22.33
CA LYS A 130 8.47 2.05 -23.64
C LYS A 130 7.42 1.88 -24.73
N ASN A 131 6.65 0.80 -24.71
CA ASN A 131 5.62 0.55 -25.70
C ASN A 131 4.45 1.52 -25.53
N LEU A 132 4.02 1.78 -24.29
CA LEU A 132 3.02 2.82 -23.99
C LEU A 132 3.45 4.19 -24.52
N THR A 133 4.71 4.58 -24.29
CA THR A 133 5.26 5.83 -24.79
C THR A 133 5.28 5.88 -26.34
N THR A 134 5.68 4.77 -26.98
CA THR A 134 5.73 4.66 -28.44
C THR A 134 4.32 4.78 -29.03
N ALA A 135 3.34 4.05 -28.48
CA ALA A 135 1.95 4.11 -28.94
C ALA A 135 1.37 5.53 -28.79
N TYR A 136 1.57 6.17 -27.63
CA TYR A 136 1.14 7.54 -27.39
C TYR A 136 1.72 8.52 -28.40
N ASN A 137 3.01 8.39 -28.74
CA ASN A 137 3.66 9.29 -29.70
C ASN A 137 3.14 9.14 -31.14
N ARG A 138 2.61 7.97 -31.50
CA ARG A 138 1.99 7.70 -32.82
C ARG A 138 0.59 8.32 -32.96
N LEU A 139 -0.08 8.65 -31.87
CA LEU A 139 -1.43 9.22 -31.89
C LEU A 139 -1.46 10.61 -32.53
N SER A 140 -2.57 10.97 -33.14
CA SER A 140 -2.87 12.34 -33.58
C SER A 140 -2.93 13.30 -32.38
N ASP A 141 -2.76 14.59 -32.61
CA ASP A 141 -2.86 15.59 -31.54
C ASP A 141 -4.27 15.65 -30.94
N GLU A 142 -5.30 15.36 -31.71
CA GLU A 142 -6.68 15.29 -31.25
C GLU A 142 -6.88 14.08 -30.33
N ASP A 143 -6.37 12.91 -30.70
CA ASP A 143 -6.42 11.71 -29.86
C ASP A 143 -5.63 11.85 -28.57
N LYS A 144 -4.44 12.47 -28.64
CA LYS A 144 -3.65 12.81 -27.45
C LYS A 144 -4.41 13.67 -26.48
N LYS A 145 -5.13 14.71 -26.96
CA LYS A 145 -5.98 15.55 -26.10
C LYS A 145 -7.08 14.74 -25.42
N GLY A 146 -7.70 13.78 -26.11
CA GLY A 146 -8.71 12.91 -25.55
C GLY A 146 -8.22 12.00 -24.42
N ILE A 147 -6.94 11.56 -24.51
CA ILE A 147 -6.31 10.69 -23.54
C ILE A 147 -5.80 11.47 -22.32
N ARG A 148 -5.35 12.72 -22.47
CA ARG A 148 -4.73 13.50 -21.39
C ARG A 148 -5.65 13.67 -20.19
N TYR A 149 -5.00 13.81 -19.03
CA TYR A 149 -5.60 14.12 -17.72
C TYR A 149 -5.17 15.52 -17.29
N ASN A 150 -6.04 16.24 -16.58
CA ASN A 150 -5.62 17.48 -15.92
C ASN A 150 -4.70 17.15 -14.74
N ASP A 151 -5.13 16.22 -13.89
CA ASP A 151 -4.32 15.84 -12.73
C ASP A 151 -4.25 14.31 -12.63
N ILE A 152 -3.06 13.76 -12.48
CA ILE A 152 -2.83 12.37 -12.11
C ILE A 152 -2.22 12.35 -10.71
N PHE A 153 -2.93 11.69 -9.80
CA PHE A 153 -2.47 11.43 -8.45
C PHE A 153 -1.81 10.06 -8.41
N VAL A 154 -0.62 9.98 -7.86
CA VAL A 154 0.14 8.73 -7.70
C VAL A 154 0.34 8.48 -6.21
N ASP A 155 -0.26 7.42 -5.69
CA ASP A 155 0.00 6.98 -4.33
C ASP A 155 1.08 5.89 -4.31
N GLU A 156 1.92 5.89 -3.27
CA GLU A 156 3.07 5.00 -3.14
C GLU A 156 4.07 5.11 -4.30
N GLY A 157 4.40 6.33 -4.69
CA GLY A 157 5.28 6.63 -5.83
C GLY A 157 6.67 5.99 -5.75
N GLN A 158 7.17 5.67 -4.54
CA GLN A 158 8.45 4.98 -4.36
C GLN A 158 8.49 3.59 -5.00
N ASP A 159 7.32 2.98 -5.23
CA ASP A 159 7.22 1.67 -5.87
C ASP A 159 7.27 1.73 -7.41
N LEU A 160 7.26 2.92 -8.01
CA LEU A 160 7.26 3.10 -9.46
C LEU A 160 8.66 3.32 -10.03
N PRO A 161 8.97 2.78 -11.23
CA PRO A 161 10.21 3.09 -11.96
C PRO A 161 10.18 4.49 -12.59
N ASP A 162 11.33 5.01 -12.98
CA ASP A 162 11.48 6.33 -13.60
C ASP A 162 10.67 6.47 -14.89
N GLU A 163 10.62 5.41 -15.69
CA GLU A 163 9.87 5.36 -16.94
C GLU A 163 8.37 5.59 -16.71
N ALA A 164 7.85 5.18 -15.56
CA ALA A 164 6.45 5.43 -15.19
C ALA A 164 6.18 6.93 -15.09
N PHE A 165 7.04 7.66 -14.35
CA PHE A 165 6.89 9.11 -14.19
C PHE A 165 7.03 9.84 -15.51
N ARG A 166 8.02 9.46 -16.36
CA ARG A 166 8.21 10.02 -17.70
C ARG A 166 6.98 9.82 -18.57
N PHE A 167 6.39 8.63 -18.55
CA PHE A 167 5.17 8.34 -19.30
C PHE A 167 3.97 9.14 -18.75
N LEU A 168 3.75 9.12 -17.43
CA LEU A 168 2.64 9.87 -16.82
C LEU A 168 2.73 11.37 -17.12
N ARG A 169 3.94 11.91 -17.23
CA ARG A 169 4.21 13.29 -17.60
C ARG A 169 3.73 13.64 -19.02
N LEU A 170 3.76 12.68 -19.96
CA LEU A 170 3.25 12.89 -21.32
C LEU A 170 1.74 13.04 -21.37
N ILE A 171 1.02 12.41 -20.43
CA ILE A 171 -0.43 12.29 -20.44
C ILE A 171 -1.13 13.10 -19.34
N ALA A 172 -0.40 13.86 -18.53
CA ALA A 172 -0.93 14.71 -17.47
C ALA A 172 -0.47 16.16 -17.62
N ASP A 173 -1.34 17.10 -17.23
CA ASP A 173 -0.95 18.49 -17.06
C ASP A 173 -0.18 18.65 -15.74
N HIS A 174 -0.66 18.00 -14.66
CA HIS A 174 -0.03 18.02 -13.35
C HIS A 174 0.07 16.61 -12.74
N LEU A 175 1.18 16.36 -12.03
CA LEU A 175 1.40 15.15 -11.24
C LEU A 175 1.42 15.50 -9.75
N ILE A 176 0.60 14.80 -8.97
CA ILE A 176 0.59 14.86 -7.51
C ILE A 176 1.05 13.50 -7.01
N VAL A 177 2.26 13.43 -6.46
CA VAL A 177 2.90 12.17 -6.07
C VAL A 177 3.05 12.10 -4.57
N THR A 178 2.49 11.07 -3.96
CA THR A 178 2.74 10.76 -2.55
C THR A 178 3.70 9.58 -2.46
N PHE A 179 4.63 9.62 -1.51
CA PHE A 179 5.62 8.57 -1.33
C PHE A 179 6.19 8.50 0.09
N ASP A 180 6.81 7.38 0.39
CA ASP A 180 7.45 7.10 1.66
C ASP A 180 8.67 6.20 1.43
N ASP A 181 9.86 6.73 1.65
CA ASP A 181 11.13 6.02 1.48
C ASP A 181 11.35 4.90 2.52
N ALA A 182 10.66 4.98 3.65
CA ALA A 182 10.69 3.97 4.70
C ALA A 182 9.84 2.73 4.39
N GLN A 183 8.90 2.81 3.46
CA GLN A 183 7.97 1.73 3.12
C GLN A 183 8.35 0.94 1.86
N GLU A 184 9.58 1.00 1.41
CA GLU A 184 10.04 0.15 0.32
C GLU A 184 10.04 -1.32 0.74
N VAL A 185 9.14 -2.12 0.14
CA VAL A 185 8.95 -3.55 0.48
C VAL A 185 9.44 -4.49 -0.64
N GLY A 186 10.00 -3.97 -1.73
CA GLY A 186 10.08 -4.66 -3.02
C GLY A 186 11.38 -5.38 -3.39
N LYS A 187 12.43 -5.40 -2.57
CA LYS A 187 13.75 -5.97 -3.00
C LYS A 187 14.00 -7.38 -2.47
N GLU A 188 13.56 -8.39 -3.19
CA GLU A 188 14.04 -9.76 -3.03
C GLU A 188 15.04 -10.16 -4.11
N LYS A 189 15.96 -11.09 -3.73
CA LYS A 189 17.16 -11.50 -4.44
C LYS A 189 16.93 -12.17 -5.81
N ASP A 190 17.76 -11.78 -6.75
CA ASP A 190 18.28 -12.50 -7.94
C ASP A 190 17.35 -13.19 -8.94
N THR A 191 16.86 -12.39 -9.88
CA THR A 191 16.64 -12.74 -11.30
C THR A 191 16.83 -11.46 -12.13
N ASP A 192 17.09 -11.55 -13.44
CA ASP A 192 17.27 -10.38 -14.32
C ASP A 192 16.04 -9.44 -14.31
N SER A 193 14.84 -10.00 -14.12
CA SER A 193 13.60 -9.25 -13.89
C SER A 193 13.65 -8.43 -12.59
N LYS A 194 14.37 -8.92 -11.57
CA LYS A 194 14.54 -8.24 -10.26
C LYS A 194 15.60 -7.12 -10.32
N LYS A 195 16.45 -7.10 -11.35
CA LYS A 195 17.39 -5.99 -11.58
C LYS A 195 16.65 -4.71 -11.97
N LEU A 196 15.61 -4.83 -12.78
CA LEU A 196 14.69 -3.71 -13.11
C LEU A 196 13.92 -3.21 -11.86
N MET A 197 13.51 -4.10 -10.94
CA MET A 197 12.92 -3.71 -9.66
C MET A 197 13.91 -3.07 -8.69
N ARG A 198 15.21 -3.39 -8.79
CA ARG A 198 16.27 -2.72 -8.00
C ARG A 198 16.54 -1.29 -8.44
N GLU A 199 16.25 -0.97 -9.69
CA GLU A 199 16.35 0.38 -10.24
C GLU A 199 15.13 1.24 -9.85
N ALA A 200 14.01 0.62 -9.47
CA ALA A 200 12.86 1.25 -8.83
C ALA A 200 13.13 1.33 -7.32
N GLY A 201 13.93 2.25 -6.88
CA GLY A 201 14.27 2.38 -5.47
C GLY A 201 13.66 3.62 -4.83
N ALA A 202 13.50 3.57 -3.51
CA ALA A 202 12.90 4.60 -2.67
C ALA A 202 13.73 5.89 -2.54
N ASP A 203 14.52 6.25 -3.51
CA ASP A 203 15.24 7.52 -3.49
C ASP A 203 14.29 8.67 -3.82
N CYS A 204 13.90 9.45 -2.80
CA CYS A 204 13.10 10.66 -2.96
C CYS A 204 13.69 11.61 -4.00
N ASN A 205 15.02 11.74 -4.05
CA ASN A 205 15.69 12.60 -5.03
C ASN A 205 15.51 12.07 -6.45
N ARG A 206 15.39 10.76 -6.64
CA ARG A 206 15.07 10.16 -7.93
C ARG A 206 13.68 10.59 -8.41
N ILE A 207 12.67 10.48 -7.56
CA ILE A 207 11.29 10.89 -7.89
C ILE A 207 11.26 12.40 -8.21
N LEU A 208 11.91 13.22 -7.38
CA LEU A 208 11.94 14.66 -7.59
C LEU A 208 12.63 15.05 -8.92
N ARG A 209 13.65 14.30 -9.37
CA ARG A 209 14.28 14.53 -10.70
C ARG A 209 13.35 14.24 -11.86
N GLU A 210 12.42 13.32 -11.73
CA GLU A 210 11.46 12.96 -12.78
C GLU A 210 10.22 13.88 -12.79
N LEU A 211 10.01 14.64 -11.71
CA LEU A 211 8.98 15.68 -11.65
C LEU A 211 9.52 17.01 -12.25
N SER A 212 8.69 18.03 -12.36
CA SER A 212 9.13 19.33 -12.90
C SER A 212 9.96 20.10 -11.88
N LEU A 213 10.78 21.04 -12.38
CA LEU A 213 11.55 21.96 -11.52
C LEU A 213 10.66 22.89 -10.67
N GLU A 214 9.39 23.05 -11.07
CA GLU A 214 8.39 23.87 -10.36
C GLU A 214 7.58 23.06 -9.35
N THR A 215 7.93 21.79 -9.12
CA THR A 215 7.23 20.92 -8.19
C THR A 215 7.33 21.46 -6.76
N SER A 216 6.17 21.67 -6.14
CA SER A 216 6.10 21.98 -4.72
C SER A 216 6.33 20.73 -3.89
N PHE A 217 7.23 20.81 -2.91
CA PHE A 217 7.58 19.68 -2.04
C PHE A 217 7.04 19.90 -0.62
N TYR A 218 6.40 18.87 -0.07
CA TYR A 218 5.85 18.88 1.28
C TYR A 218 6.26 17.64 2.06
N ASP A 219 6.69 17.86 3.31
CA ASP A 219 7.04 16.79 4.24
C ASP A 219 5.99 16.71 5.36
N LEU A 220 5.31 15.54 5.46
CA LEU A 220 4.31 15.27 6.48
C LEU A 220 4.93 14.50 7.64
N ILE A 221 4.99 15.14 8.79
CA ILE A 221 5.56 14.58 10.01
C ILE A 221 4.53 14.14 11.04
N ASP A 222 3.27 14.57 10.91
CA ASP A 222 2.20 14.26 11.86
C ASP A 222 1.57 12.90 11.55
N ASN A 223 1.71 11.95 12.46
CA ASN A 223 1.11 10.62 12.34
C ASN A 223 -0.24 10.57 13.08
N PHE A 224 -1.31 10.36 12.32
CA PHE A 224 -2.69 10.31 12.82
C PHE A 224 -3.24 8.88 13.01
N ARG A 225 -2.48 7.86 12.64
CA ARG A 225 -2.89 6.46 12.71
C ARG A 225 -2.53 5.81 14.03
N ASN A 226 -1.25 5.78 14.33
CA ASN A 226 -0.73 5.03 15.46
C ASN A 226 -0.86 5.81 16.77
N THR A 227 -1.01 5.09 17.90
CA THR A 227 -0.77 5.66 19.21
C THR A 227 0.72 5.93 19.41
N LEU A 228 1.07 6.81 20.37
CA LEU A 228 2.47 7.09 20.70
C LEU A 228 3.26 5.84 21.10
N ALA A 229 2.62 4.90 21.82
CA ALA A 229 3.25 3.66 22.25
C ALA A 229 3.60 2.78 21.04
N ILE A 230 2.68 2.63 20.06
CA ILE A 230 2.91 1.83 18.86
C ILE A 230 3.99 2.48 18.00
N GLU A 231 3.91 3.79 17.75
CA GLU A 231 4.89 4.51 16.95
C GLU A 231 6.31 4.37 17.52
N ARG A 232 6.47 4.55 18.85
CA ARG A 232 7.75 4.42 19.53
C ARG A 232 8.36 3.04 19.31
N VAL A 233 7.56 1.99 19.48
CA VAL A 233 8.01 0.62 19.28
C VAL A 233 8.31 0.31 17.81
N ALA A 234 7.47 0.75 16.89
CA ALA A 234 7.71 0.54 15.46
C ALA A 234 9.04 1.17 15.02
N LYS A 235 9.40 2.35 15.52
CA LYS A 235 10.67 3.02 15.21
C LYS A 235 11.91 2.24 15.63
N LEU A 236 11.84 1.31 16.59
CA LEU A 236 12.96 0.43 16.95
C LEU A 236 13.37 -0.50 15.79
N PHE A 237 12.44 -0.78 14.87
CA PHE A 237 12.66 -1.62 13.70
C PHE A 237 12.89 -0.81 12.41
N TYR A 238 12.79 0.49 12.49
CA TYR A 238 13.03 1.36 11.35
C TYR A 238 14.51 1.36 10.97
N ASN A 239 14.77 1.23 9.68
CA ASN A 239 16.11 1.38 9.16
C ASN A 239 16.16 2.55 8.19
N ASN A 240 17.03 3.48 8.53
CA ASN A 240 17.29 4.68 7.76
C ASN A 240 18.12 4.37 6.50
N TYR A 241 17.51 3.67 5.52
CA TYR A 241 18.19 3.24 4.33
C TYR A 241 17.85 4.14 3.13
N GLY A 242 18.86 4.78 2.60
CA GLY A 242 18.86 5.23 1.22
C GLY A 242 18.80 6.72 0.94
N SER A 243 18.44 7.60 1.87
CA SER A 243 18.53 9.05 1.63
C SER A 243 19.25 9.78 2.74
N ASN A 244 20.18 10.65 2.38
CA ASN A 244 21.00 11.35 3.35
C ASN A 244 20.25 12.47 4.09
N ASP A 245 19.16 13.02 3.54
CA ASP A 245 18.51 14.22 4.05
C ASP A 245 17.09 14.02 4.62
N PHE A 246 16.32 13.03 4.13
CA PHE A 246 14.95 12.76 4.60
C PHE A 246 14.86 11.72 5.70
N SER A 247 15.94 11.09 5.98
CA SER A 247 16.06 9.97 6.87
C SER A 247 15.91 10.30 8.37
N LEU A 248 15.92 11.57 8.72
CA LEU A 248 15.80 12.05 10.09
C LEU A 248 14.38 12.52 10.45
N ARG A 249 13.37 12.15 9.66
CA ARG A 249 12.00 12.51 9.99
C ARG A 249 11.61 11.96 11.34
N VAL A 250 11.37 12.84 12.25
CA VAL A 250 10.76 12.51 13.54
C VAL A 250 9.27 12.69 13.37
N GLU A 251 8.60 11.63 12.92
CA GLU A 251 7.14 11.61 12.92
C GLU A 251 6.64 11.75 14.36
N THR A 252 5.55 12.48 14.52
CA THR A 252 4.95 12.71 15.82
C THR A 252 3.52 12.20 15.81
N ALA A 253 3.24 11.14 16.58
CA ALA A 253 1.87 10.66 16.76
C ALA A 253 0.98 11.76 17.38
N LYS A 254 -0.14 12.02 16.74
CA LYS A 254 -1.15 12.98 17.22
C LYS A 254 -2.24 12.28 18.03
N ARG A 255 -2.23 10.97 18.11
CA ARG A 255 -3.12 10.21 18.97
C ARG A 255 -2.58 10.15 20.41
N ALA A 256 -3.46 9.75 21.33
CA ALA A 256 -3.10 9.55 22.73
C ALA A 256 -1.98 8.51 22.91
N GLN A 257 -1.43 8.41 24.11
CA GLN A 257 -0.34 7.50 24.47
C GLN A 257 -0.65 6.06 24.04
N GLY A 258 -1.85 5.56 24.24
CA GLY A 258 -2.21 4.16 23.98
C GLY A 258 -1.62 3.18 24.99
N SER A 259 -2.03 1.92 24.89
CA SER A 259 -1.43 0.82 25.66
C SER A 259 -0.06 0.44 25.08
N LYS A 260 0.83 -0.05 25.94
CA LYS A 260 2.10 -0.61 25.48
C LYS A 260 1.84 -1.78 24.55
N PRO A 261 2.59 -1.93 23.44
CA PRO A 261 2.57 -3.14 22.63
C PRO A 261 2.87 -4.37 23.47
N LYS A 262 2.11 -5.45 23.22
CA LYS A 262 2.22 -6.72 23.96
C LYS A 262 3.23 -7.63 23.30
N VAL A 263 3.90 -8.44 24.13
CA VAL A 263 4.75 -9.56 23.70
C VAL A 263 4.17 -10.84 24.30
N LEU A 264 3.74 -11.73 23.44
CA LEU A 264 3.13 -13.00 23.81
C LEU A 264 4.04 -14.15 23.37
N PHE A 265 4.34 -15.07 24.28
CA PHE A 265 5.05 -16.31 24.00
C PHE A 265 4.02 -17.43 23.94
N SER A 266 3.73 -17.91 22.74
CA SER A 266 2.71 -18.93 22.50
C SER A 266 3.01 -19.67 21.21
N GLU A 267 2.85 -20.99 21.26
CA GLU A 267 2.75 -21.80 20.05
C GLU A 267 1.54 -21.37 19.21
N LEU A 268 1.64 -21.53 17.90
CA LEU A 268 0.49 -21.37 17.01
C LEU A 268 -0.46 -22.56 17.18
N ASN A 269 -1.48 -22.41 18.01
CA ASN A 269 -2.46 -23.43 18.34
C ASN A 269 -3.90 -22.91 18.28
N GLN A 270 -4.87 -23.81 18.35
CA GLN A 270 -6.29 -23.46 18.23
C GLN A 270 -6.72 -22.41 19.27
N LYS A 271 -6.25 -22.52 20.52
CA LYS A 271 -6.61 -21.60 21.59
C LYS A 271 -6.21 -20.14 21.27
N LEU A 272 -4.99 -19.92 20.76
CA LEU A 272 -4.54 -18.59 20.35
C LEU A 272 -5.47 -17.96 19.31
N PHE A 273 -5.85 -18.76 18.31
CA PHE A 273 -6.71 -18.25 17.24
C PHE A 273 -8.18 -18.10 17.67
N ASP A 274 -8.67 -18.93 18.57
CA ASP A 274 -9.98 -18.73 19.19
C ASP A 274 -10.01 -17.42 19.99
N ASP A 275 -8.99 -17.14 20.82
CA ASP A 275 -8.88 -15.90 21.60
C ASP A 275 -8.84 -14.66 20.68
N ILE A 276 -8.10 -14.72 19.56
CA ILE A 276 -8.03 -13.63 18.57
C ILE A 276 -9.38 -13.43 17.88
N ALA A 277 -10.01 -14.52 17.42
CA ALA A 277 -11.28 -14.45 16.70
C ALA A 277 -12.42 -13.96 17.60
N ASP A 278 -12.48 -14.45 18.83
CA ASP A 278 -13.46 -14.02 19.83
C ASP A 278 -13.28 -12.54 20.20
N SER A 279 -12.04 -12.08 20.35
CA SER A 279 -11.75 -10.67 20.60
C SER A 279 -12.21 -9.77 19.43
N ALA A 280 -11.96 -10.19 18.18
CA ALA A 280 -12.42 -9.47 17.00
C ALA A 280 -13.95 -9.39 16.93
N TYR A 281 -14.62 -10.51 17.18
CA TYR A 281 -16.06 -10.59 17.14
C TYR A 281 -16.72 -9.76 18.25
N GLN A 282 -16.29 -9.91 19.51
CA GLN A 282 -16.87 -9.22 20.65
C GLN A 282 -16.64 -7.72 20.61
N SER A 283 -15.47 -7.26 20.13
CA SER A 283 -15.14 -5.85 20.06
C SER A 283 -15.66 -5.15 18.79
N ASN A 284 -16.17 -5.90 17.81
CA ASN A 284 -16.59 -5.42 16.49
C ASN A 284 -15.48 -4.61 15.79
N LYS A 285 -14.25 -5.11 15.86
CA LYS A 285 -13.04 -4.48 15.33
C LYS A 285 -12.49 -5.19 14.09
N GLN A 286 -11.63 -4.47 13.39
CA GLN A 286 -10.74 -5.05 12.38
C GLN A 286 -9.46 -5.53 13.05
N VAL A 287 -9.22 -6.83 13.04
CA VAL A 287 -8.03 -7.46 13.60
C VAL A 287 -7.15 -7.98 12.48
N GLY A 288 -5.96 -7.40 12.33
CA GLY A 288 -4.95 -7.85 11.37
C GLY A 288 -4.04 -8.90 11.98
N ILE A 289 -3.98 -10.08 11.37
CA ILE A 289 -2.95 -11.11 11.64
C ILE A 289 -1.95 -11.02 10.50
N ILE A 290 -0.75 -10.53 10.78
CA ILE A 290 0.30 -10.31 9.79
C ILE A 290 1.41 -11.34 10.00
N ILE A 291 1.77 -12.04 8.92
CA ILE A 291 2.61 -13.22 8.95
C ILE A 291 3.85 -13.06 8.07
N PRO A 292 4.98 -13.71 8.44
CA PRO A 292 6.24 -13.60 7.71
C PRO A 292 6.29 -14.42 6.40
N ASP A 293 5.62 -15.57 6.35
CA ASP A 293 5.78 -16.54 5.27
C ASP A 293 4.52 -17.38 4.98
N ILE A 294 4.57 -18.14 3.88
CA ILE A 294 3.46 -18.98 3.41
C ILE A 294 3.20 -20.17 4.36
N GLU A 295 4.21 -20.69 5.04
CA GLU A 295 4.04 -21.81 5.97
C GLU A 295 3.20 -21.39 7.18
N THR A 296 3.57 -20.25 7.79
CA THR A 296 2.79 -19.62 8.86
C THR A 296 1.37 -19.29 8.39
N PHE A 297 1.20 -18.82 7.12
CA PHE A 297 -0.12 -18.58 6.55
C PHE A 297 -1.00 -19.82 6.57
N LYS A 298 -0.49 -20.95 6.07
CA LYS A 298 -1.27 -22.19 5.99
C LYS A 298 -1.72 -22.67 7.37
N LYS A 299 -0.79 -22.67 8.35
CA LYS A 299 -1.10 -23.05 9.74
C LYS A 299 -2.15 -22.11 10.36
N ALA A 300 -1.93 -20.81 10.26
CA ALA A 300 -2.85 -19.81 10.80
C ALA A 300 -4.26 -19.92 10.17
N LYS A 301 -4.32 -20.09 8.85
CA LYS A 301 -5.60 -20.27 8.14
C LYS A 301 -6.33 -21.52 8.61
N GLU A 302 -5.62 -22.66 8.77
CA GLU A 302 -6.22 -23.91 9.25
C GLU A 302 -6.86 -23.74 10.62
N PHE A 303 -6.18 -23.09 11.56
CA PHE A 303 -6.77 -22.80 12.87
C PHE A 303 -7.94 -21.83 12.78
N LEU A 304 -7.80 -20.72 12.03
CA LEU A 304 -8.84 -19.69 11.95
C LEU A 304 -10.17 -20.21 11.39
N VAL A 305 -10.14 -21.06 10.36
CA VAL A 305 -11.37 -21.63 9.79
C VAL A 305 -12.08 -22.61 10.74
N ASN A 306 -11.39 -23.08 11.77
CA ASN A 306 -11.91 -23.96 12.79
C ASN A 306 -12.27 -23.24 14.11
N THR A 307 -12.12 -21.90 14.19
CA THR A 307 -12.49 -21.15 15.38
C THR A 307 -14.00 -21.23 15.63
N VAL A 308 -14.39 -21.21 16.89
CA VAL A 308 -15.81 -21.24 17.30
C VAL A 308 -16.54 -20.02 16.71
N ALA A 309 -15.91 -18.85 16.74
CA ALA A 309 -16.47 -17.63 16.19
C ALA A 309 -16.80 -17.76 14.69
N TYR A 310 -15.92 -18.39 13.89
CA TYR A 310 -16.12 -18.57 12.46
C TYR A 310 -17.14 -19.67 12.13
N VAL A 311 -17.15 -20.78 12.89
CA VAL A 311 -17.97 -21.94 12.60
C VAL A 311 -19.44 -21.73 13.02
N PHE A 312 -19.68 -21.02 14.13
CA PHE A 312 -21.02 -20.95 14.74
C PHE A 312 -21.68 -19.57 14.63
N PHE A 313 -20.98 -18.54 14.23
CA PHE A 313 -21.52 -17.19 14.11
C PHE A 313 -21.42 -16.69 12.67
N ASP A 314 -22.54 -16.53 11.99
CA ASP A 314 -22.61 -16.01 10.62
C ASP A 314 -22.02 -14.60 10.47
N GLU A 315 -21.89 -13.87 11.58
CA GLU A 315 -21.32 -12.52 11.63
C GLU A 315 -19.80 -12.53 11.80
N ALA A 316 -19.19 -13.66 12.15
CA ALA A 316 -17.74 -13.77 12.23
C ALA A 316 -17.16 -13.82 10.82
N ARG A 317 -16.29 -12.85 10.51
CA ARG A 317 -15.75 -12.69 9.17
C ARG A 317 -14.25 -12.95 9.18
N LEU A 318 -13.84 -13.88 8.33
CA LEU A 318 -12.44 -14.18 8.09
C LEU A 318 -12.08 -13.79 6.65
N PHE A 319 -11.16 -12.85 6.52
CA PHE A 319 -10.59 -12.43 5.25
C PHE A 319 -9.13 -12.85 5.18
N TYR A 320 -8.68 -13.37 4.03
CA TYR A 320 -7.28 -13.74 3.89
C TYR A 320 -6.75 -13.45 2.48
N LYS A 321 -5.43 -13.15 2.41
CA LYS A 321 -4.70 -13.01 1.16
C LYS A 321 -3.23 -13.33 1.32
N CYS A 322 -2.76 -14.31 0.53
CA CYS A 322 -1.36 -14.70 0.41
C CYS A 322 -1.08 -15.17 -1.01
N GLY A 323 -0.35 -14.38 -1.78
CA GLY A 323 -0.13 -14.62 -3.21
C GLY A 323 -1.43 -14.67 -4.01
N GLU A 324 -1.69 -15.78 -4.71
CA GLU A 324 -2.92 -16.01 -5.46
C GLU A 324 -4.09 -16.48 -4.57
N GLU A 325 -3.79 -17.01 -3.39
CA GLU A 325 -4.81 -17.48 -2.47
C GLU A 325 -5.47 -16.31 -1.74
N SER A 326 -6.74 -16.08 -2.03
CA SER A 326 -7.50 -14.96 -1.47
C SER A 326 -9.01 -15.25 -1.48
N ASN A 327 -9.68 -14.85 -0.40
CA ASN A 327 -11.14 -14.73 -0.36
C ASN A 327 -11.61 -13.27 -0.33
N MET A 328 -10.68 -12.32 -0.38
CA MET A 328 -10.98 -10.89 -0.49
C MET A 328 -11.38 -10.56 -1.93
N ASN A 329 -12.67 -10.57 -2.22
CA ASN A 329 -13.18 -10.41 -3.59
C ASN A 329 -13.68 -9.00 -3.90
N ASN A 330 -14.00 -8.18 -2.87
CA ASN A 330 -14.62 -6.89 -3.03
C ASN A 330 -13.99 -5.80 -2.16
N SER A 331 -14.12 -4.55 -2.62
CA SER A 331 -13.75 -3.35 -1.86
C SER A 331 -14.47 -3.23 -0.50
N ASN A 332 -15.64 -3.80 -0.40
CA ASN A 332 -16.44 -3.77 0.83
C ASN A 332 -15.82 -4.64 1.94
N ASP A 333 -15.03 -5.65 1.58
CA ASP A 333 -14.44 -6.57 2.56
C ASP A 333 -13.48 -5.84 3.51
N LEU A 334 -12.72 -4.88 3.01
CA LEU A 334 -11.77 -4.08 3.80
C LEU A 334 -12.43 -3.06 4.74
N ASN A 335 -13.72 -2.79 4.56
CA ASN A 335 -14.49 -1.90 5.43
C ASN A 335 -15.31 -2.68 6.47
N GLN A 336 -15.22 -4.01 6.46
CA GLN A 336 -15.94 -4.87 7.39
C GLN A 336 -15.10 -5.14 8.63
N THR A 337 -15.76 -5.37 9.75
CA THR A 337 -15.13 -5.88 10.96
C THR A 337 -14.85 -7.37 10.83
N GLY A 338 -13.84 -7.89 11.50
CA GLY A 338 -13.44 -9.29 11.44
C GLY A 338 -11.92 -9.48 11.46
N VAL A 339 -11.49 -10.70 11.19
CA VAL A 339 -10.08 -11.10 11.18
C VAL A 339 -9.52 -11.07 9.75
N PHE A 340 -8.38 -10.45 9.57
CA PHE A 340 -7.66 -10.33 8.29
C PHE A 340 -6.31 -11.02 8.40
N LEU A 341 -6.15 -12.15 7.74
CA LEU A 341 -4.89 -12.90 7.66
C LEU A 341 -4.13 -12.50 6.39
N VAL A 342 -3.02 -11.82 6.55
CA VAL A 342 -2.26 -11.23 5.43
C VAL A 342 -0.74 -11.37 5.64
N THR A 343 0.01 -11.32 4.55
CA THR A 343 1.48 -11.24 4.61
C THR A 343 1.94 -9.79 4.85
N TYR A 344 3.21 -9.60 5.21
CA TYR A 344 3.82 -8.28 5.31
C TYR A 344 3.63 -7.43 4.05
N GLN A 345 3.81 -8.03 2.87
CA GLN A 345 3.62 -7.33 1.59
C GLN A 345 2.17 -6.96 1.34
N THR A 346 1.25 -7.88 1.62
CA THR A 346 -0.18 -7.65 1.39
C THR A 346 -0.75 -6.61 2.36
N SER A 347 -0.19 -6.51 3.58
CA SER A 347 -0.62 -5.53 4.58
C SER A 347 -0.31 -4.07 4.20
N LYS A 348 0.55 -3.85 3.19
CA LYS A 348 0.88 -2.50 2.71
C LYS A 348 -0.39 -1.79 2.23
N GLY A 349 -0.59 -0.55 2.69
CA GLY A 349 -1.80 0.24 2.43
C GLY A 349 -3.01 -0.13 3.28
N MET A 350 -2.98 -1.23 4.04
CA MET A 350 -4.04 -1.59 5.00
C MET A 350 -3.81 -0.95 6.37
N GLU A 351 -4.85 -0.94 7.18
CA GLU A 351 -4.78 -0.55 8.59
C GLU A 351 -5.84 -1.30 9.38
N PHE A 352 -5.52 -1.69 10.61
CA PHE A 352 -6.38 -2.48 11.48
C PHE A 352 -6.45 -1.84 12.86
N ASP A 353 -7.54 -2.06 13.57
CA ASP A 353 -7.66 -1.56 14.94
C ASP A 353 -6.66 -2.26 15.83
N ASP A 354 -6.60 -3.58 15.76
CA ASP A 354 -5.65 -4.41 16.49
C ASP A 354 -4.80 -5.25 15.52
N VAL A 355 -3.50 -5.39 15.80
CA VAL A 355 -2.58 -6.18 14.98
C VAL A 355 -1.84 -7.21 15.80
N TYR A 356 -1.80 -8.43 15.28
CA TYR A 356 -0.95 -9.52 15.75
C TYR A 356 0.13 -9.82 14.70
N LEU A 357 1.40 -9.68 15.07
CA LEU A 357 2.53 -10.11 14.26
C LEU A 357 2.92 -11.51 14.71
N LEU A 358 2.64 -12.53 13.88
CA LEU A 358 2.92 -13.93 14.24
C LEU A 358 4.34 -14.35 13.85
N ASP A 359 4.83 -15.38 14.51
CA ASP A 359 6.15 -15.99 14.24
C ASP A 359 7.29 -14.95 14.18
N CYS A 360 7.29 -14.01 15.13
CA CYS A 360 8.26 -12.92 15.15
C CYS A 360 9.72 -13.41 15.20
N GLN A 361 9.99 -14.62 15.73
CA GLN A 361 11.31 -15.26 15.76
C GLN A 361 11.84 -15.57 14.35
N LYS A 362 10.98 -15.72 13.34
CA LYS A 362 11.38 -15.99 11.95
C LYS A 362 11.94 -14.74 11.23
N ASN A 363 11.78 -13.56 11.81
CA ASN A 363 12.22 -12.31 11.19
C ASN A 363 13.71 -12.05 11.48
N ASN A 364 14.50 -12.11 10.44
CA ASN A 364 15.96 -12.05 10.54
C ASN A 364 16.50 -10.63 10.75
N LEU A 365 15.80 -9.58 10.28
CA LEU A 365 16.20 -8.16 10.35
C LEU A 365 17.65 -7.87 9.89
N GLN A 366 18.25 -8.72 9.07
CA GLN A 366 19.64 -8.55 8.62
C GLN A 366 19.78 -7.50 7.53
N SER A 367 18.79 -7.40 6.65
CA SER A 367 18.80 -6.39 5.60
C SER A 367 17.94 -5.17 5.98
N PRO A 368 18.25 -4.00 5.44
CA PRO A 368 17.36 -2.84 5.54
C PRO A 368 15.93 -3.13 5.09
N ALA A 369 15.77 -3.92 4.02
CA ALA A 369 14.45 -4.29 3.52
C ALA A 369 13.66 -5.15 4.51
N ASP A 370 14.31 -6.05 5.26
CA ASP A 370 13.64 -6.86 6.29
C ASP A 370 13.16 -5.98 7.45
N LYS A 371 13.99 -5.02 7.87
CA LYS A 371 13.63 -4.05 8.90
C LYS A 371 12.44 -3.20 8.47
N ASN A 372 12.49 -2.68 7.25
CA ASN A 372 11.40 -1.86 6.71
C ASN A 372 10.09 -2.66 6.59
N ARG A 373 10.14 -3.92 6.16
CA ARG A 373 8.94 -4.78 6.13
C ARG A 373 8.33 -4.95 7.51
N PHE A 374 9.16 -5.20 8.51
CA PHE A 374 8.70 -5.35 9.89
C PHE A 374 8.15 -4.04 10.47
N TYR A 375 8.82 -2.92 10.20
CA TYR A 375 8.32 -1.58 10.53
C TYR A 375 6.96 -1.30 9.89
N VAL A 376 6.83 -1.58 8.57
CA VAL A 376 5.55 -1.42 7.85
C VAL A 376 4.44 -2.24 8.52
N ALA A 377 4.71 -3.50 8.86
CA ALA A 377 3.73 -4.36 9.51
C ALA A 377 3.33 -3.82 10.90
N ALA A 378 4.28 -3.40 11.72
CA ALA A 378 4.01 -2.83 13.03
C ALA A 378 3.16 -1.56 12.96
N THR A 379 3.40 -0.71 11.95
CA THR A 379 2.64 0.54 11.74
C THR A 379 1.24 0.34 11.17
N ARG A 380 0.79 -0.90 10.91
CA ARG A 380 -0.60 -1.19 10.50
C ARG A 380 -1.59 -1.08 11.65
N ALA A 381 -1.11 -1.15 12.90
CA ALA A 381 -1.94 -1.09 14.09
C ALA A 381 -2.40 0.33 14.41
N LYS A 382 -3.70 0.51 14.68
CA LYS A 382 -4.26 1.78 15.17
C LYS A 382 -4.29 1.85 16.69
N GLU A 383 -4.71 0.78 17.37
CA GLU A 383 -5.01 0.78 18.80
C GLU A 383 -4.12 -0.16 19.60
N THR A 384 -3.98 -1.42 19.16
CA THR A 384 -3.12 -2.40 19.84
C THR A 384 -2.18 -3.12 18.88
N LEU A 385 -0.99 -3.45 19.37
CA LEU A 385 0.02 -4.21 18.65
C LEU A 385 0.53 -5.34 19.54
N THR A 386 0.47 -6.57 19.04
CA THR A 386 0.92 -7.77 19.75
C THR A 386 1.96 -8.51 18.90
N PHE A 387 3.13 -8.75 19.49
CA PHE A 387 4.18 -9.58 18.93
C PHE A 387 4.01 -10.98 19.48
N VAL A 388 3.87 -11.99 18.62
CA VAL A 388 3.69 -13.39 19.01
C VAL A 388 4.95 -14.16 18.61
N PHE A 389 5.54 -14.84 19.60
CA PHE A 389 6.72 -15.66 19.45
C PHE A 389 6.41 -17.12 19.79
N ASP A 390 6.69 -18.02 18.86
CA ASP A 390 6.72 -19.47 19.11
C ASP A 390 8.12 -19.87 19.59
N CYS A 391 8.50 -19.37 20.75
CA CYS A 391 9.77 -19.63 21.40
C CYS A 391 9.75 -19.19 22.88
N GLU A 392 10.75 -19.57 23.65
CA GLU A 392 10.91 -19.10 25.01
C GLU A 392 11.60 -17.72 25.07
N TYR A 393 11.27 -16.92 26.10
CA TYR A 393 11.82 -15.59 26.31
C TYR A 393 13.36 -15.59 26.43
N ASN A 394 13.98 -16.64 26.98
CA ASN A 394 15.43 -16.75 27.17
C ASN A 394 16.22 -16.94 25.86
N GLN A 395 15.55 -17.33 24.77
CA GLN A 395 16.19 -17.53 23.48
C GLN A 395 16.56 -16.19 22.81
N SER A 396 17.48 -16.22 21.86
CA SER A 396 17.96 -15.04 21.12
C SER A 396 17.49 -15.07 19.69
N TYR A 397 16.70 -14.05 19.32
CA TYR A 397 16.24 -13.78 17.97
C TYR A 397 16.30 -12.28 17.70
N PRO A 398 16.59 -11.81 16.48
CA PRO A 398 16.82 -10.41 16.19
C PRO A 398 15.71 -9.47 16.68
N VAL A 399 14.44 -9.83 16.48
CA VAL A 399 13.29 -9.03 16.97
C VAL A 399 13.22 -9.06 18.49
N LEU A 400 13.38 -10.25 19.10
CA LEU A 400 13.30 -10.43 20.56
C LEU A 400 14.45 -9.71 21.27
N ASP A 401 15.66 -9.71 20.69
CA ASP A 401 16.81 -9.03 21.26
C ASP A 401 16.64 -7.50 21.26
N ILE A 402 15.95 -6.94 20.26
CA ILE A 402 15.57 -5.52 20.25
C ILE A 402 14.54 -5.25 21.36
N ILE A 403 13.54 -6.12 21.53
CA ILE A 403 12.51 -6.00 22.57
C ILE A 403 13.16 -6.05 23.95
N LYS A 404 14.04 -7.02 24.22
CA LYS A 404 14.77 -7.14 25.49
C LYS A 404 15.59 -5.92 25.85
N LYS A 405 16.17 -5.23 24.88
CA LYS A 405 16.93 -4.00 25.10
C LYS A 405 16.05 -2.78 25.40
N ASN A 406 14.74 -2.90 25.19
CA ASN A 406 13.77 -1.80 25.29
C ASN A 406 12.50 -2.26 26.03
N GLU A 407 12.64 -3.13 27.04
CA GLU A 407 11.49 -3.74 27.75
C GLU A 407 10.52 -2.71 28.33
N GLU A 408 11.00 -1.53 28.69
CA GLU A 408 10.18 -0.46 29.25
C GLU A 408 9.05 0.03 28.32
N TYR A 409 9.15 -0.27 27.02
CA TYR A 409 8.14 0.10 26.01
C TYR A 409 7.11 -1.00 25.75
N PHE A 410 7.29 -2.19 26.31
CA PHE A 410 6.47 -3.36 26.06
C PHE A 410 5.73 -3.85 27.30
N ASP A 411 4.63 -4.57 27.07
CA ASP A 411 3.95 -5.38 28.07
C ASP A 411 4.25 -6.86 27.77
N ILE A 412 5.17 -7.43 28.53
CA ILE A 412 5.69 -8.79 28.28
C ILE A 412 4.86 -9.79 29.08
N LEU A 413 4.00 -10.52 28.36
CA LEU A 413 3.16 -11.56 28.91
C LEU A 413 3.95 -12.88 28.95
N ARG A 414 4.52 -13.22 30.10
CA ARG A 414 5.16 -14.51 30.34
C ARG A 414 4.05 -15.47 30.77
N GLU A 415 3.83 -16.56 30.03
CA GLU A 415 3.00 -17.63 30.57
C GLU A 415 3.59 -18.10 31.91
N VAL A 416 2.73 -18.12 32.93
CA VAL A 416 3.06 -18.60 34.27
C VAL A 416 2.96 -20.11 34.29
#